data_c986b03040c4aecf77676d2c5418104a
#
_entry.id   c986b03040c4aecf77676d2c5418104a
#
_cell.length_a   1.000
_cell.length_b   1.000
_cell.length_c   1.000
_cell.angle_alpha   90.00
_cell.angle_beta   90.00
_cell.angle_gamma   90.00
#
_symmetry.space_group_name_H-M   'P 1'
#
loop_
_entity.id
_entity.type
_entity.pdbx_description
1 polymer ?
#
loop_
_entity_poly.entity_id
_entity_poly.type
_entity_poly.pdbx_seq_one_letter_code
_entity_poly.pdbx_strand_id
1 'polypeptide(L)'
;GNERLIKLYADHARYPFGYSITNMVYQQMPNGTDFNIVRDSIPGLNFSPVQDINHYHTDLDNIHNVSEKTIQHYGEQIMPIMQEYLTNPDYKDKDYFLAEEDVVYFSIPLLGTFHFPKNTYWLLNIGVFFLLLHTLSKERNIRWKSICLQSVITMAISLGLVIIGEIIAWISALLVGAKFKLFGTVQGIPFDNFAILVSMIILVVGMIRYYYNSSMLQSSLFVLTILSFISLAFAGENMMFFIPLCIGTLTLTLWRATSTRIFPLLGIFLIGLHAFSFVYIIAMALTIGALGLVMFVAFCNLIIII
;
A
#
# COMPACT_ATOMS: atom_id res chain seq x y z
N GLY A 1 19.20 2.89 11.93
CA GLY A 1 17.83 2.37 11.79
C GLY A 1 16.78 3.44 12.04
N ASN A 2 15.54 3.14 11.75
CA ASN A 2 14.43 4.10 11.82
C ASN A 2 13.44 3.84 12.98
N GLU A 3 13.67 2.82 13.80
CA GLU A 3 12.72 2.35 14.81
C GLU A 3 12.24 3.47 15.75
N ARG A 4 13.17 4.19 16.37
CA ARG A 4 12.84 5.22 17.37
C ARG A 4 12.10 6.41 16.77
N LEU A 5 12.43 6.78 15.52
CA LEU A 5 11.71 7.84 14.81
C LEU A 5 10.29 7.43 14.44
N ILE A 6 10.11 6.20 13.95
CA ILE A 6 8.79 5.68 13.60
C ILE A 6 7.93 5.54 14.85
N LYS A 7 8.53 5.10 15.96
CA LYS A 7 7.83 5.04 17.26
C LYS A 7 7.41 6.43 17.73
N LEU A 8 8.32 7.41 17.73
CA LEU A 8 7.99 8.80 18.05
C LEU A 8 6.82 9.32 17.21
N TYR A 9 6.86 9.07 15.90
CA TYR A 9 5.78 9.46 15.00
C TYR A 9 4.46 8.75 15.31
N ALA A 10 4.49 7.43 15.44
CA ALA A 10 3.29 6.63 15.67
C ALA A 10 2.60 6.93 16.99
N ASP A 11 3.38 7.23 18.04
CA ASP A 11 2.87 7.45 19.40
C ASP A 11 2.36 8.90 19.60
N HIS A 12 2.91 9.89 18.90
CA HIS A 12 2.66 11.30 19.19
C HIS A 12 1.95 12.08 18.10
N ALA A 13 2.08 11.70 16.82
CA ALA A 13 1.30 12.34 15.76
C ALA A 13 -0.21 12.14 16.00
N ARG A 14 -1.00 13.18 15.80
CA ARG A 14 -2.46 13.09 16.05
C ARG A 14 -3.15 12.08 15.11
N TYR A 15 -2.69 11.98 13.88
CA TYR A 15 -3.22 11.07 12.87
C TYR A 15 -2.06 10.39 12.13
N PRO A 16 -1.30 9.50 12.82
CA PRO A 16 -0.12 8.90 12.21
C PRO A 16 -0.53 8.05 11.00
N PHE A 17 0.09 8.34 9.87
CA PHE A 17 -0.18 7.66 8.63
C PHE A 17 1.09 7.53 7.79
N GLY A 18 1.47 6.31 7.43
CA GLY A 18 2.65 6.08 6.60
C GLY A 18 2.85 4.61 6.27
N TYR A 19 3.69 4.38 5.26
CA TYR A 19 4.08 3.05 4.81
C TYR A 19 5.58 3.03 4.51
N SER A 20 6.30 2.00 4.94
CA SER A 20 7.73 1.86 4.63
C SER A 20 8.02 1.80 3.13
N ILE A 21 7.11 1.25 2.34
CA ILE A 21 7.22 1.21 0.88
C ILE A 21 7.26 2.61 0.24
N THR A 22 6.62 3.61 0.85
CA THR A 22 6.66 4.98 0.33
C THR A 22 8.06 5.57 0.37
N ASN A 23 8.85 5.24 1.39
CA ASN A 23 10.25 5.65 1.46
C ASN A 23 11.08 5.05 0.31
N MET A 24 10.87 3.76 0.01
CA MET A 24 11.55 3.11 -1.11
C MET A 24 11.14 3.73 -2.45
N VAL A 25 9.85 3.99 -2.66
CA VAL A 25 9.35 4.66 -3.88
C VAL A 25 9.96 6.06 -3.99
N TYR A 26 9.98 6.83 -2.90
CA TYR A 26 10.57 8.16 -2.87
C TYR A 26 12.06 8.16 -3.26
N GLN A 27 12.84 7.18 -2.81
CA GLN A 27 14.25 7.05 -3.17
C GLN A 27 14.49 6.81 -4.67
N GLN A 28 13.51 6.26 -5.38
CA GLN A 28 13.58 6.03 -6.84
C GLN A 28 13.06 7.21 -7.66
N MET A 29 12.41 8.19 -7.00
CA MET A 29 11.90 9.38 -7.68
C MET A 29 13.04 10.38 -7.95
N PRO A 30 13.00 11.10 -9.08
CA PRO A 30 14.00 12.15 -9.39
C PRO A 30 13.83 13.39 -8.51
N ASN A 31 12.81 13.43 -7.68
CA ASN A 31 12.47 14.55 -6.81
C ASN A 31 13.32 14.51 -5.54
N GLY A 32 13.65 15.69 -5.01
CA GLY A 32 14.35 15.82 -3.74
C GLY A 32 13.72 16.90 -2.88
N THR A 33 13.99 16.84 -1.59
CA THR A 33 13.69 17.90 -0.62
C THR A 33 14.99 18.34 0.05
N ASP A 34 14.96 19.45 0.78
CA ASP A 34 16.11 19.92 1.56
C ASP A 34 16.61 18.86 2.54
N PHE A 35 15.73 17.95 2.96
CA PHE A 35 16.10 16.82 3.80
C PHE A 35 17.15 15.89 3.16
N ASN A 36 17.22 15.83 1.83
CA ASN A 36 18.23 15.03 1.12
C ASN A 36 19.67 15.46 1.43
N ILE A 37 19.88 16.72 1.83
CA ILE A 37 21.20 17.26 2.18
C ILE A 37 21.69 16.68 3.51
N VAL A 38 20.78 16.42 4.44
CA VAL A 38 21.12 16.06 5.82
C VAL A 38 20.76 14.62 6.19
N ARG A 39 19.95 13.92 5.38
CA ARG A 39 19.39 12.59 5.70
C ARG A 39 20.44 11.52 6.02
N ASP A 40 21.64 11.63 5.46
CA ASP A 40 22.72 10.66 5.68
C ASP A 40 23.49 10.93 6.99
N SER A 41 23.26 12.09 7.60
CA SER A 41 23.96 12.54 8.81
C SER A 41 23.01 12.75 9.99
N ILE A 42 21.74 13.08 9.74
CA ILE A 42 20.77 13.42 10.77
C ILE A 42 19.49 12.59 10.54
N PRO A 43 19.10 11.77 11.52
CA PRO A 43 17.81 11.07 11.47
C PRO A 43 16.67 12.09 11.45
N GLY A 44 15.65 11.87 10.62
CA GLY A 44 14.55 12.80 10.50
C GLY A 44 13.30 12.21 9.86
N LEU A 45 12.20 12.93 10.02
CA LEU A 45 10.92 12.63 9.39
C LEU A 45 10.69 13.62 8.24
N ASN A 46 10.34 13.10 7.07
CA ASN A 46 10.03 13.90 5.90
C ASN A 46 8.53 13.78 5.58
N PHE A 47 7.83 14.92 5.60
CA PHE A 47 6.39 15.01 5.33
C PHE A 47 6.16 15.65 3.97
N SER A 48 5.28 15.08 3.16
CA SER A 48 4.92 15.64 1.86
C SER A 48 3.41 15.56 1.65
N PRO A 49 2.73 16.69 1.35
CA PRO A 49 1.35 16.66 0.90
C PRO A 49 1.32 16.13 -0.54
N VAL A 50 0.33 15.33 -0.86
CA VAL A 50 0.16 14.74 -2.19
C VAL A 50 -1.16 15.15 -2.86
N GLN A 51 -2.04 15.83 -2.14
CA GLN A 51 -3.28 16.34 -2.70
C GLN A 51 -3.01 17.57 -3.57
N ASP A 52 -3.81 17.75 -4.62
CA ASP A 52 -3.71 18.86 -5.58
C ASP A 52 -2.33 19.00 -6.25
N ILE A 53 -1.67 17.88 -6.50
CA ILE A 53 -0.35 17.81 -7.14
C ILE A 53 -0.31 18.55 -8.50
N ASN A 54 -1.47 18.80 -9.11
CA ASN A 54 -1.57 19.56 -10.37
C ASN A 54 -1.13 21.01 -10.23
N HIS A 55 -1.11 21.59 -9.04
CA HIS A 55 -0.61 22.93 -8.78
C HIS A 55 0.92 22.95 -8.60
N TYR A 56 1.50 21.82 -8.20
CA TYR A 56 2.92 21.72 -7.87
C TYR A 56 3.83 22.04 -9.06
N HIS A 57 4.80 22.91 -8.86
CA HIS A 57 5.73 23.42 -9.89
C HIS A 57 5.02 24.12 -11.07
N THR A 58 3.91 24.80 -10.83
CA THR A 58 3.20 25.64 -11.78
C THR A 58 2.92 27.03 -11.19
N ASP A 59 2.44 27.99 -12.01
CA ASP A 59 2.01 29.33 -11.54
C ASP A 59 0.81 29.27 -10.58
N LEU A 60 0.14 28.11 -10.49
CA LEU A 60 -0.94 27.84 -9.55
C LEU A 60 -0.42 27.48 -8.15
N ASP A 61 0.87 27.21 -7.98
CA ASP A 61 1.51 26.97 -6.68
C ASP A 61 1.75 28.32 -5.98
N ASN A 62 0.67 28.88 -5.48
CA ASN A 62 0.65 30.19 -4.85
C ASN A 62 -0.30 30.20 -3.64
N ILE A 63 -0.23 31.27 -2.83
CA ILE A 63 -0.95 31.37 -1.57
C ILE A 63 -2.48 31.25 -1.69
N HIS A 64 -3.05 31.62 -2.85
CA HIS A 64 -4.50 31.55 -3.07
C HIS A 64 -5.00 30.09 -3.25
N ASN A 65 -4.09 29.20 -3.61
CA ASN A 65 -4.37 27.77 -3.79
C ASN A 65 -3.88 26.89 -2.64
N VAL A 66 -3.30 27.49 -1.59
CA VAL A 66 -2.92 26.74 -0.38
C VAL A 66 -4.17 26.42 0.44
N SER A 67 -4.33 25.14 0.75
CA SER A 67 -5.44 24.68 1.60
C SER A 67 -5.15 24.92 3.08
N GLU A 68 -5.99 25.71 3.75
CA GLU A 68 -5.93 25.91 5.21
C GLU A 68 -6.03 24.58 5.96
N LYS A 69 -6.82 23.62 5.45
CA LYS A 69 -6.95 22.28 6.03
C LYS A 69 -5.64 21.51 5.96
N THR A 70 -4.87 21.67 4.89
CA THR A 70 -3.54 21.05 4.74
C THR A 70 -2.57 21.63 5.76
N ILE A 71 -2.55 22.95 5.94
CA ILE A 71 -1.72 23.63 6.96
C ILE A 71 -2.10 23.13 8.35
N GLN A 72 -3.39 23.09 8.66
CA GLN A 72 -3.88 22.57 9.95
C GLN A 72 -3.45 21.11 10.16
N HIS A 73 -3.60 20.27 9.16
CA HIS A 73 -3.19 18.87 9.23
C HIS A 73 -1.68 18.71 9.47
N TYR A 74 -0.85 19.54 8.84
CA TYR A 74 0.59 19.58 9.12
C TYR A 74 0.88 19.95 10.59
N GLY A 75 0.22 20.99 11.09
CA GLY A 75 0.36 21.38 12.49
C GLY A 75 -0.03 20.26 13.45
N GLU A 76 -1.13 19.58 13.19
CA GLU A 76 -1.61 18.45 14.01
C GLU A 76 -0.70 17.23 13.95
N GLN A 77 0.04 17.04 12.85
CA GLN A 77 1.05 15.98 12.74
C GLN A 77 2.36 16.35 13.45
N ILE A 78 2.85 17.55 13.21
CA ILE A 78 4.22 17.95 13.59
C ILE A 78 4.28 18.49 15.02
N MET A 79 3.32 19.31 15.45
CA MET A 79 3.39 19.99 16.76
C MET A 79 3.46 19.03 17.95
N PRO A 80 2.67 17.95 18.03
CA PRO A 80 2.79 17.00 19.15
C PRO A 80 4.15 16.30 19.19
N ILE A 81 4.71 15.95 18.01
CA ILE A 81 6.04 15.36 17.89
C ILE A 81 7.12 16.34 18.38
N MET A 82 7.03 17.60 17.95
CA MET A 82 7.97 18.64 18.37
C MET A 82 7.87 18.92 19.88
N GLN A 83 6.66 18.94 20.42
CA GLN A 83 6.46 19.12 21.87
C GLN A 83 7.11 17.98 22.65
N GLU A 84 6.86 16.75 22.25
CA GLU A 84 7.50 15.56 22.87
C GLU A 84 9.03 15.64 22.75
N TYR A 85 9.54 15.92 21.55
CA TYR A 85 10.97 16.03 21.30
C TYR A 85 11.66 17.07 22.20
N LEU A 86 11.00 18.23 22.44
CA LEU A 86 11.58 19.32 23.23
C LEU A 86 11.45 19.12 24.73
N THR A 87 10.47 18.36 25.21
CA THR A 87 10.18 18.23 26.64
C THR A 87 10.69 16.92 27.25
N ASN A 88 10.87 15.88 26.46
CA ASN A 88 11.32 14.60 26.95
C ASN A 88 12.86 14.61 27.20
N PRO A 89 13.31 14.34 28.43
CA PRO A 89 14.72 14.39 28.78
C PRO A 89 15.56 13.31 28.10
N ASP A 90 14.95 12.19 27.64
CA ASP A 90 15.66 11.10 26.99
C ASP A 90 16.22 11.51 25.62
N TYR A 91 15.61 12.53 24.97
CA TYR A 91 16.04 13.03 23.66
C TYR A 91 17.20 14.05 23.72
N LYS A 92 17.73 14.33 24.91
CA LYS A 92 18.94 15.15 25.09
C LYS A 92 20.18 14.47 24.53
N ASP A 93 20.17 13.16 24.49
CA ASP A 93 21.23 12.39 23.84
C ASP A 93 21.08 12.54 22.31
N LYS A 94 22.10 13.17 21.68
CA LYS A 94 22.16 13.39 20.23
C LYS A 94 22.06 12.10 19.41
N ASP A 95 22.49 10.98 19.99
CA ASP A 95 22.55 9.68 19.34
C ASP A 95 21.28 8.84 19.62
N TYR A 96 20.35 9.37 20.40
CA TYR A 96 19.12 8.65 20.75
C TYR A 96 18.35 8.13 19.53
N PHE A 97 18.24 8.92 18.45
CA PHE A 97 17.53 8.51 17.24
C PHE A 97 18.38 7.72 16.24
N LEU A 98 19.66 7.47 16.57
CA LEU A 98 20.52 6.55 15.81
C LEU A 98 20.23 5.10 16.24
N ALA A 99 19.03 4.62 15.98
CA ALA A 99 18.63 3.26 16.31
C ALA A 99 19.43 2.24 15.48
N GLU A 100 19.76 1.11 16.07
CA GLU A 100 20.45 0.01 15.37
C GLU A 100 19.50 -0.76 14.44
N GLU A 101 18.22 -0.81 14.78
CA GLU A 101 17.21 -1.59 14.06
C GLU A 101 16.37 -0.75 13.11
N ASP A 102 16.07 -1.33 11.96
CA ASP A 102 15.04 -0.87 11.04
C ASP A 102 13.72 -1.56 11.33
N VAL A 103 12.62 -0.82 11.19
CA VAL A 103 11.27 -1.35 11.23
C VAL A 103 10.57 -1.21 9.89
N VAL A 104 9.76 -2.21 9.58
CA VAL A 104 8.74 -2.14 8.54
C VAL A 104 7.47 -1.63 9.18
N TYR A 105 6.85 -0.62 8.60
CA TYR A 105 5.64 0.01 9.16
C TYR A 105 4.58 0.27 8.11
N PHE A 106 3.34 0.26 8.56
CA PHE A 106 2.17 0.55 7.74
C PHE A 106 1.03 1.04 8.62
N SER A 107 0.12 1.79 8.02
CA SER A 107 -1.07 2.29 8.71
C SER A 107 -2.33 1.63 8.16
N ILE A 108 -3.25 1.31 9.06
CA ILE A 108 -4.60 0.91 8.71
C ILE A 108 -5.53 2.00 9.26
N PRO A 109 -6.36 2.64 8.42
CA PRO A 109 -7.30 3.65 8.88
C PRO A 109 -8.15 3.13 10.03
N LEU A 110 -8.44 3.96 11.00
CA LEU A 110 -9.19 3.66 12.22
C LEU A 110 -8.46 2.75 13.22
N LEU A 111 -7.44 1.99 12.81
CA LEU A 111 -6.70 1.08 13.69
C LEU A 111 -5.33 1.63 14.11
N GLY A 112 -4.77 2.60 13.37
CA GLY A 112 -3.49 3.22 13.67
C GLY A 112 -2.32 2.70 12.86
N THR A 113 -1.11 3.03 13.31
CA THR A 113 0.15 2.66 12.67
C THR A 113 0.81 1.49 13.39
N PHE A 114 1.16 0.47 12.62
CA PHE A 114 1.81 -0.75 13.09
C PHE A 114 3.25 -0.77 12.60
N HIS A 115 4.16 -1.28 13.39
CA HIS A 115 5.56 -1.47 13.01
C HIS A 115 6.10 -2.81 13.53
N PHE A 116 7.04 -3.39 12.78
CA PHE A 116 7.68 -4.67 13.08
C PHE A 116 9.18 -4.57 12.83
N PRO A 117 10.03 -5.14 13.70
CA PRO A 117 11.46 -5.21 13.45
C PRO A 117 11.75 -5.93 12.12
N LYS A 118 12.55 -5.33 11.27
CA LYS A 118 12.88 -5.87 9.94
C LYS A 118 13.55 -7.23 10.04
N ASN A 119 14.36 -7.45 11.08
CA ASN A 119 15.08 -8.69 11.31
C ASN A 119 14.17 -9.89 11.59
N THR A 120 12.99 -9.67 12.19
CA THR A 120 12.04 -10.74 12.52
C THR A 120 10.89 -10.82 11.50
N TYR A 121 10.75 -9.83 10.65
CA TYR A 121 9.64 -9.71 9.72
C TYR A 121 9.56 -10.87 8.72
N TRP A 122 10.69 -11.38 8.25
CA TRP A 122 10.73 -12.53 7.35
C TRP A 122 10.21 -13.82 7.99
N LEU A 123 10.37 -13.99 9.33
CA LEU A 123 9.79 -15.12 10.06
C LEU A 123 8.28 -15.12 10.02
N LEU A 124 7.64 -13.95 10.11
CA LEU A 124 6.20 -13.81 9.98
C LEU A 124 5.72 -14.26 8.59
N ASN A 125 6.46 -13.88 7.53
CA ASN A 125 6.17 -14.32 6.16
C ASN A 125 6.21 -15.84 6.03
N ILE A 126 7.23 -16.49 6.58
CA ILE A 126 7.35 -17.94 6.59
C ILE A 126 6.20 -18.57 7.40
N GLY A 127 5.88 -18.02 8.55
CA GLY A 127 4.79 -18.50 9.40
C GLY A 127 3.43 -18.50 8.67
N VAL A 128 3.11 -17.40 7.99
CA VAL A 128 1.87 -17.28 7.20
C VAL A 128 1.87 -18.25 6.01
N PHE A 129 3.00 -18.43 5.34
CA PHE A 129 3.13 -19.42 4.27
C PHE A 129 2.83 -20.84 4.76
N PHE A 130 3.42 -21.27 5.88
CA PHE A 130 3.13 -22.58 6.47
C PHE A 130 1.69 -22.72 6.95
N LEU A 131 1.10 -21.64 7.51
CA LEU A 131 -0.32 -21.63 7.87
C LEU A 131 -1.21 -21.84 6.64
N LEU A 132 -0.91 -21.17 5.54
CA LEU A 132 -1.62 -21.36 4.26
C LEU A 132 -1.50 -22.80 3.77
N LEU A 133 -0.28 -23.35 3.71
CA LEU A 133 -0.06 -24.75 3.32
C LEU A 133 -0.83 -25.72 4.20
N HIS A 134 -0.80 -25.53 5.54
CA HIS A 134 -1.55 -26.33 6.48
C HIS A 134 -3.07 -26.23 6.23
N THR A 135 -3.57 -25.01 6.02
CA THR A 135 -4.99 -24.80 5.72
C THR A 135 -5.40 -25.48 4.42
N LEU A 136 -4.56 -25.37 3.39
CA LEU A 136 -4.81 -26.04 2.12
C LEU A 136 -4.73 -27.56 2.25
N SER A 137 -3.75 -28.11 2.97
CA SER A 137 -3.55 -29.56 3.11
C SER A 137 -4.73 -30.31 3.75
N LYS A 138 -5.58 -29.61 4.50
CA LYS A 138 -6.83 -30.17 5.06
C LYS A 138 -7.95 -30.36 4.03
N GLU A 139 -7.78 -29.88 2.84
CA GLU A 139 -8.75 -30.06 1.76
C GLU A 139 -8.64 -31.45 1.16
N ARG A 140 -9.71 -32.26 1.22
CA ARG A 140 -9.73 -33.65 0.73
C ARG A 140 -9.54 -33.77 -0.80
N ASN A 141 -9.85 -32.72 -1.56
CA ASN A 141 -9.85 -32.74 -3.04
C ASN A 141 -9.12 -31.51 -3.63
N ILE A 142 -7.89 -31.23 -3.19
CA ILE A 142 -7.11 -30.16 -3.78
C ILE A 142 -6.79 -30.47 -5.25
N ARG A 143 -7.25 -29.61 -6.13
CA ARG A 143 -6.88 -29.67 -7.56
C ARG A 143 -5.66 -28.75 -7.82
N TRP A 144 -4.47 -29.17 -7.44
CA TRP A 144 -3.26 -28.38 -7.63
C TRP A 144 -3.07 -27.86 -9.04
N LYS A 145 -3.36 -28.67 -10.08
CA LYS A 145 -3.32 -28.22 -11.47
C LYS A 145 -4.26 -27.03 -11.73
N SER A 146 -5.47 -27.05 -11.12
CA SER A 146 -6.41 -25.95 -11.24
C SER A 146 -5.92 -24.70 -10.53
N ILE A 147 -5.36 -24.84 -9.32
CA ILE A 147 -4.79 -23.72 -8.56
C ILE A 147 -3.64 -23.06 -9.32
N CYS A 148 -2.68 -23.86 -9.81
CA CYS A 148 -1.55 -23.34 -10.60
C CYS A 148 -2.02 -22.65 -11.88
N LEU A 149 -2.92 -23.26 -12.65
CA LEU A 149 -3.46 -22.65 -13.87
C LEU A 149 -4.19 -21.32 -13.56
N GLN A 150 -5.03 -21.33 -12.54
CA GLN A 150 -5.75 -20.11 -12.14
C GLN A 150 -4.80 -19.02 -11.60
N SER A 151 -3.72 -19.39 -10.94
CA SER A 151 -2.69 -18.46 -10.49
C SER A 151 -1.99 -17.78 -11.69
N VAL A 152 -1.63 -18.56 -12.71
CA VAL A 152 -1.05 -18.01 -13.94
C VAL A 152 -2.04 -17.08 -14.65
N ILE A 153 -3.31 -17.47 -14.75
CA ILE A 153 -4.35 -16.62 -15.34
C ILE A 153 -4.52 -15.33 -14.52
N THR A 154 -4.51 -15.41 -13.20
CA THR A 154 -4.60 -14.25 -12.32
C THR A 154 -3.44 -13.28 -12.55
N MET A 155 -2.22 -13.79 -12.60
CA MET A 155 -1.05 -12.99 -12.90
C MET A 155 -1.12 -12.35 -14.29
N ALA A 156 -1.53 -13.10 -15.30
CA ALA A 156 -1.69 -12.57 -16.65
C ALA A 156 -2.74 -11.45 -16.73
N ILE A 157 -3.88 -11.62 -16.05
CA ILE A 157 -4.90 -10.57 -15.96
C ILE A 157 -4.34 -9.35 -15.21
N SER A 158 -3.67 -9.55 -14.08
CA SER A 158 -3.07 -8.45 -13.29
C SER A 158 -2.11 -7.63 -14.14
N LEU A 159 -1.21 -8.26 -14.87
CA LEU A 159 -0.27 -7.59 -15.79
C LEU A 159 -0.99 -6.92 -16.97
N GLY A 160 -2.02 -7.56 -17.52
CA GLY A 160 -2.87 -6.97 -18.56
C GLY A 160 -3.55 -5.69 -18.08
N LEU A 161 -4.03 -5.66 -16.83
CA LEU A 161 -4.64 -4.47 -16.22
C LEU A 161 -3.62 -3.33 -16.06
N VAL A 162 -2.36 -3.63 -15.70
CA VAL A 162 -1.29 -2.62 -15.70
C VAL A 162 -1.12 -2.00 -17.08
N ILE A 163 -0.98 -2.82 -18.12
CA ILE A 163 -0.78 -2.35 -19.49
C ILE A 163 -1.97 -1.50 -19.95
N ILE A 164 -3.19 -1.96 -19.71
CA ILE A 164 -4.40 -1.22 -20.08
C ILE A 164 -4.47 0.12 -19.34
N GLY A 165 -4.17 0.13 -18.03
CA GLY A 165 -4.16 1.35 -17.24
C GLY A 165 -3.14 2.37 -17.74
N GLU A 166 -1.92 1.92 -18.06
CA GLU A 166 -0.87 2.80 -18.61
C GLU A 166 -1.20 3.32 -20.02
N ILE A 167 -1.84 2.50 -20.87
CA ILE A 167 -2.33 2.96 -22.18
C ILE A 167 -3.40 4.05 -22.01
N ILE A 168 -4.34 3.86 -21.08
CA ILE A 168 -5.37 4.88 -20.79
C ILE A 168 -4.70 6.17 -20.27
N ALA A 169 -3.74 6.06 -19.35
CA ALA A 169 -2.99 7.20 -18.83
C ALA A 169 -2.23 7.93 -19.95
N TRP A 170 -1.60 7.20 -20.85
CA TRP A 170 -0.90 7.76 -22.01
C TRP A 170 -1.85 8.50 -22.97
N ILE A 171 -2.97 7.88 -23.34
CA ILE A 171 -4.01 8.51 -24.20
C ILE A 171 -4.53 9.78 -23.53
N SER A 172 -4.82 9.70 -22.22
CA SER A 172 -5.31 10.84 -21.45
C SER A 172 -4.31 12.00 -21.43
N ALA A 173 -3.02 11.69 -21.25
CA ALA A 173 -1.96 12.70 -21.31
C ALA A 173 -1.89 13.37 -22.69
N LEU A 174 -2.01 12.60 -23.79
CA LEU A 174 -2.06 13.13 -25.15
C LEU A 174 -3.24 14.08 -25.35
N LEU A 175 -4.41 13.76 -24.83
CA LEU A 175 -5.63 14.56 -25.00
C LEU A 175 -5.54 15.93 -24.31
N VAL A 176 -4.83 16.03 -23.18
CA VAL A 176 -4.63 17.29 -22.43
C VAL A 176 -3.30 17.98 -22.74
N GLY A 177 -2.47 17.41 -23.63
CA GLY A 177 -1.17 17.98 -23.95
C GLY A 177 -0.14 17.84 -22.82
N ALA A 178 -0.38 16.96 -21.85
CA ALA A 178 0.54 16.71 -20.73
C ALA A 178 1.68 15.78 -21.12
N LYS A 179 2.82 15.90 -20.41
CA LYS A 179 3.92 14.95 -20.56
C LYS A 179 3.54 13.62 -19.90
N PHE A 180 3.73 12.53 -20.63
CA PHE A 180 3.56 11.18 -20.11
C PHE A 180 4.89 10.59 -19.67
N LYS A 181 4.89 9.98 -18.51
CA LYS A 181 5.97 9.12 -18.00
C LYS A 181 5.33 7.88 -17.39
N LEU A 182 5.86 6.71 -17.69
CA LEU A 182 5.37 5.44 -17.14
C LEU A 182 5.37 5.48 -15.60
N PHE A 183 4.25 5.17 -14.97
CA PHE A 183 4.04 5.28 -13.52
C PHE A 183 4.40 6.66 -12.95
N GLY A 184 4.27 7.69 -13.74
CA GLY A 184 4.56 9.08 -13.35
C GLY A 184 3.31 9.93 -13.25
N THR A 185 3.42 11.08 -12.59
CA THR A 185 2.34 12.07 -12.51
C THR A 185 1.95 12.59 -13.88
N VAL A 186 0.66 12.55 -14.19
CA VAL A 186 0.07 13.18 -15.39
C VAL A 186 -0.76 14.37 -14.91
N GLN A 187 -0.27 15.59 -15.20
CA GLN A 187 -0.95 16.82 -14.79
C GLN A 187 -2.22 17.09 -15.59
N GLY A 188 -3.18 17.77 -14.98
CA GLY A 188 -4.39 18.26 -15.63
C GLY A 188 -5.57 17.31 -15.68
N ILE A 189 -5.45 16.08 -15.14
CA ILE A 189 -6.55 15.12 -15.10
C ILE A 189 -6.78 14.67 -13.65
N PRO A 190 -7.91 15.05 -13.02
CA PRO A 190 -8.27 14.56 -11.70
C PRO A 190 -8.56 13.05 -11.75
N PHE A 191 -8.07 12.34 -10.74
CA PHE A 191 -8.20 10.88 -10.65
C PHE A 191 -9.61 10.41 -10.22
N ASP A 192 -10.36 11.25 -9.54
CA ASP A 192 -11.57 10.89 -8.78
C ASP A 192 -12.61 10.11 -9.60
N ASN A 193 -12.91 10.56 -10.80
CA ASN A 193 -13.89 9.90 -11.68
C ASN A 193 -13.37 8.56 -12.23
N PHE A 194 -12.06 8.43 -12.42
CA PHE A 194 -11.43 7.20 -12.89
C PHE A 194 -11.32 6.14 -11.80
N ALA A 195 -11.10 6.54 -10.54
CA ALA A 195 -11.04 5.61 -9.42
C ALA A 195 -12.36 4.82 -9.28
N ILE A 196 -13.49 5.50 -9.46
CA ILE A 196 -14.81 4.87 -9.44
C ILE A 196 -14.94 3.88 -10.61
N LEU A 197 -14.62 4.30 -11.83
CA LEU A 197 -14.71 3.44 -13.02
C LEU A 197 -13.81 2.21 -12.90
N VAL A 198 -12.57 2.40 -12.46
CA VAL A 198 -11.60 1.32 -12.24
C VAL A 198 -12.09 0.35 -11.18
N SER A 199 -12.59 0.84 -10.06
CA SER A 199 -13.16 0.01 -9.00
C SER A 199 -14.34 -0.82 -9.51
N MET A 200 -15.21 -0.25 -10.34
CA MET A 200 -16.32 -0.98 -10.97
C MET A 200 -15.85 -2.05 -11.95
N ILE A 201 -14.85 -1.76 -12.79
CA ILE A 201 -14.28 -2.75 -13.73
C ILE A 201 -13.66 -3.92 -12.95
N ILE A 202 -12.91 -3.63 -11.90
CA ILE A 202 -12.26 -4.65 -11.06
C ILE A 202 -13.31 -5.52 -10.37
N LEU A 203 -14.37 -4.92 -9.82
CA LEU A 203 -15.50 -5.65 -9.24
C LEU A 203 -16.17 -6.58 -10.26
N VAL A 204 -16.45 -6.07 -11.46
CA VAL A 204 -17.08 -6.86 -12.52
C VAL A 204 -16.18 -8.02 -12.96
N VAL A 205 -14.89 -7.77 -13.18
CA VAL A 205 -13.93 -8.83 -13.54
C VAL A 205 -13.79 -9.86 -12.41
N GLY A 206 -13.75 -9.41 -11.17
CA GLY A 206 -13.75 -10.27 -9.99
C GLY A 206 -15.02 -11.13 -9.90
N MET A 207 -16.21 -10.52 -10.08
CA MET A 207 -17.49 -11.23 -10.06
C MET A 207 -17.59 -12.28 -11.18
N ILE A 208 -17.23 -11.92 -12.41
CA ILE A 208 -17.21 -12.86 -13.55
C ILE A 208 -16.32 -14.05 -13.22
N ARG A 209 -15.16 -13.80 -12.64
CA ARG A 209 -14.22 -14.84 -12.31
C ARG A 209 -14.69 -15.75 -11.17
N TYR A 210 -15.33 -15.19 -10.15
CA TYR A 210 -15.93 -15.94 -9.05
C TYR A 210 -16.98 -16.96 -9.54
N TYR A 211 -17.84 -16.55 -10.45
CA TYR A 211 -18.88 -17.43 -11.03
C TYR A 211 -18.31 -18.63 -11.79
N TYR A 212 -17.11 -18.49 -12.35
CA TYR A 212 -16.53 -19.52 -13.21
C TYR A 212 -15.56 -20.46 -12.50
N ASN A 213 -15.21 -20.26 -11.21
CA ASN A 213 -14.18 -21.07 -10.57
C ASN A 213 -14.21 -21.16 -9.06
N SER A 214 -14.45 -22.37 -8.54
CA SER A 214 -14.48 -22.67 -7.09
C SER A 214 -13.09 -22.68 -6.42
N SER A 215 -11.99 -22.65 -7.16
CA SER A 215 -10.62 -22.65 -6.63
C SER A 215 -9.96 -21.28 -6.63
N MET A 216 -10.76 -20.24 -6.78
CA MET A 216 -10.25 -18.87 -6.97
C MET A 216 -9.59 -18.29 -5.72
N LEU A 217 -10.18 -18.49 -4.54
CA LEU A 217 -9.60 -18.01 -3.29
C LEU A 217 -8.21 -18.62 -3.04
N GLN A 218 -8.06 -19.93 -3.24
CA GLN A 218 -6.76 -20.60 -3.06
C GLN A 218 -5.72 -20.07 -4.04
N SER A 219 -6.11 -19.88 -5.31
CA SER A 219 -5.21 -19.35 -6.34
C SER A 219 -4.81 -17.90 -6.06
N SER A 220 -5.71 -17.09 -5.53
CA SER A 220 -5.43 -15.70 -5.15
C SER A 220 -4.45 -15.62 -3.98
N LEU A 221 -4.65 -16.42 -2.94
CA LEU A 221 -3.71 -16.53 -1.82
C LEU A 221 -2.33 -17.02 -2.28
N PHE A 222 -2.30 -17.94 -3.24
CA PHE A 222 -1.05 -18.42 -3.82
C PHE A 222 -0.32 -17.34 -4.62
N VAL A 223 -1.04 -16.55 -5.42
CA VAL A 223 -0.49 -15.38 -6.14
C VAL A 223 0.04 -14.35 -5.16
N LEU A 224 -0.71 -14.01 -4.12
CA LEU A 224 -0.24 -13.08 -3.09
C LEU A 224 1.01 -13.60 -2.38
N THR A 225 1.11 -14.89 -2.14
CA THR A 225 2.33 -15.50 -1.58
C THR A 225 3.53 -15.24 -2.49
N ILE A 226 3.39 -15.50 -3.80
CA ILE A 226 4.45 -15.26 -4.78
C ILE A 226 4.82 -13.78 -4.82
N LEU A 227 3.84 -12.88 -4.93
CA LEU A 227 4.06 -11.44 -4.96
C LEU A 227 4.70 -10.94 -3.64
N SER A 228 4.28 -11.49 -2.50
CA SER A 228 4.85 -11.18 -1.20
C SER A 228 6.33 -11.53 -1.13
N PHE A 229 6.74 -12.73 -1.55
CA PHE A 229 8.15 -13.12 -1.55
C PHE A 229 8.97 -12.35 -2.59
N ILE A 230 8.43 -12.08 -3.77
CA ILE A 230 9.10 -11.26 -4.78
C ILE A 230 9.32 -9.84 -4.22
N SER A 231 8.31 -9.21 -3.65
CA SER A 231 8.42 -7.88 -3.08
C SER A 231 9.43 -7.85 -1.92
N LEU A 232 9.40 -8.84 -1.05
CA LEU A 232 10.38 -8.96 0.05
C LEU A 232 11.81 -9.08 -0.48
N ALA A 233 12.04 -9.84 -1.54
CA ALA A 233 13.36 -10.04 -2.13
C ALA A 233 13.91 -8.77 -2.82
N PHE A 234 13.05 -8.02 -3.53
CA PHE A 234 13.48 -6.86 -4.31
C PHE A 234 13.36 -5.54 -3.56
N ALA A 235 12.35 -5.39 -2.73
CA ALA A 235 12.05 -4.16 -2.02
C ALA A 235 12.44 -4.18 -0.53
N GLY A 236 12.79 -5.35 -0.01
CA GLY A 236 13.07 -5.53 1.43
C GLY A 236 11.83 -5.41 2.32
N GLU A 237 10.65 -5.22 1.72
CA GLU A 237 9.36 -5.18 2.40
C GLU A 237 8.23 -5.61 1.43
N ASN A 238 7.06 -5.99 1.95
CA ASN A 238 5.98 -6.53 1.15
C ASN A 238 4.58 -6.34 1.76
N MET A 239 4.41 -5.36 2.64
CA MET A 239 3.18 -5.15 3.42
C MET A 239 1.91 -5.09 2.55
N MET A 240 2.02 -4.57 1.33
CA MET A 240 0.89 -4.48 0.40
C MET A 240 0.34 -5.84 -0.05
N PHE A 241 1.16 -6.87 -0.04
CA PHE A 241 0.78 -8.25 -0.39
C PHE A 241 0.68 -9.14 0.84
N PHE A 242 1.53 -8.90 1.84
CA PHE A 242 1.62 -9.68 3.05
C PHE A 242 0.38 -9.52 3.95
N ILE A 243 -0.09 -8.29 4.18
CA ILE A 243 -1.27 -8.06 5.02
C ILE A 243 -2.53 -8.71 4.43
N PRO A 244 -2.86 -8.53 3.14
CA PRO A 244 -3.94 -9.26 2.50
C PRO A 244 -3.77 -10.79 2.56
N LEU A 245 -2.53 -11.29 2.41
CA LEU A 245 -2.23 -12.71 2.54
C LEU A 245 -2.53 -13.22 3.96
N CYS A 246 -2.10 -12.48 4.99
CA CYS A 246 -2.39 -12.80 6.40
C CYS A 246 -3.91 -12.85 6.66
N ILE A 247 -4.60 -11.76 6.31
CA ILE A 247 -6.05 -11.64 6.54
C ILE A 247 -6.79 -12.73 5.76
N GLY A 248 -6.47 -12.94 4.50
CA GLY A 248 -7.11 -13.95 3.66
C GLY A 248 -6.87 -15.39 4.16
N THR A 249 -5.65 -15.70 4.60
CA THR A 249 -5.31 -17.01 5.15
C THR A 249 -6.03 -17.27 6.48
N LEU A 250 -6.05 -16.29 7.38
CA LEU A 250 -6.78 -16.38 8.65
C LEU A 250 -8.28 -16.51 8.40
N THR A 251 -8.82 -15.71 7.50
CA THR A 251 -10.23 -15.75 7.10
C THR A 251 -10.61 -17.13 6.57
N LEU A 252 -9.81 -17.70 5.67
CA LEU A 252 -10.04 -19.03 5.12
C LEU A 252 -10.00 -20.10 6.23
N THR A 253 -9.04 -20.00 7.13
CA THR A 253 -8.86 -20.94 8.25
C THR A 253 -10.06 -20.90 9.19
N LEU A 254 -10.49 -19.70 9.62
CA LEU A 254 -11.61 -19.50 10.53
C LEU A 254 -12.95 -19.88 9.88
N TRP A 255 -13.15 -19.51 8.62
CA TRP A 255 -14.35 -19.89 7.88
C TRP A 255 -14.50 -21.41 7.79
N ARG A 256 -13.43 -22.13 7.50
CA ARG A 256 -13.44 -23.61 7.47
C ARG A 256 -13.69 -24.23 8.83
N ALA A 257 -13.13 -23.65 9.89
CA ALA A 257 -13.31 -24.17 11.24
C ALA A 257 -14.72 -23.97 11.78
N THR A 258 -15.39 -22.87 11.40
CA THR A 258 -16.68 -22.46 11.99
C THR A 258 -17.86 -22.51 11.04
N SER A 259 -17.61 -22.56 9.72
CA SER A 259 -18.61 -22.40 8.65
C SER A 259 -19.39 -21.06 8.72
N THR A 260 -18.90 -20.09 9.48
CA THR A 260 -19.57 -18.81 9.73
C THR A 260 -19.18 -17.78 8.66
N ARG A 261 -20.17 -17.24 7.94
CA ARG A 261 -19.97 -16.26 6.86
C ARG A 261 -19.44 -14.89 7.31
N ILE A 262 -19.43 -14.62 8.62
CA ILE A 262 -18.94 -13.35 9.15
C ILE A 262 -17.43 -13.17 8.89
N PHE A 263 -16.66 -14.26 8.93
CA PHE A 263 -15.20 -14.18 8.74
C PHE A 263 -14.81 -13.73 7.32
N PRO A 264 -15.35 -14.28 6.23
CA PRO A 264 -15.15 -13.74 4.90
C PRO A 264 -15.52 -12.26 4.79
N LEU A 265 -16.67 -11.84 5.33
CA LEU A 265 -17.10 -10.44 5.30
C LEU A 265 -16.14 -9.51 6.06
N LEU A 266 -15.67 -9.93 7.23
CA LEU A 266 -14.67 -9.18 8.01
C LEU A 266 -13.32 -9.12 7.28
N GLY A 267 -12.89 -10.23 6.69
CA GLY A 267 -11.66 -10.28 5.89
C GLY A 267 -11.70 -9.32 4.70
N ILE A 268 -12.82 -9.31 3.97
CA ILE A 268 -13.12 -8.35 2.90
C ILE A 268 -12.95 -6.90 3.38
N PHE A 269 -13.62 -6.57 4.47
CA PHE A 269 -13.59 -5.22 5.02
C PHE A 269 -12.17 -4.79 5.41
N LEU A 270 -11.43 -5.64 6.11
CA LEU A 270 -10.06 -5.33 6.56
C LEU A 270 -9.07 -5.21 5.39
N ILE A 271 -9.15 -6.09 4.39
CA ILE A 271 -8.31 -6.01 3.18
C ILE A 271 -8.64 -4.74 2.39
N GLY A 272 -9.93 -4.45 2.23
CA GLY A 272 -10.39 -3.23 1.56
C GLY A 272 -9.91 -1.97 2.27
N LEU A 273 -10.00 -1.92 3.59
CA LEU A 273 -9.54 -0.80 4.40
C LEU A 273 -8.02 -0.58 4.28
N HIS A 274 -7.24 -1.67 4.30
CA HIS A 274 -5.79 -1.60 4.11
C HIS A 274 -5.42 -1.14 2.69
N ALA A 275 -5.98 -1.77 1.66
CA ALA A 275 -5.67 -1.47 0.27
C ALA A 275 -6.12 -0.07 -0.15
N PHE A 276 -7.30 0.38 0.31
CA PHE A 276 -7.86 1.69 -0.03
C PHE A 276 -6.92 2.84 0.31
N SER A 277 -6.34 2.82 1.50
CA SER A 277 -5.49 3.91 1.98
C SER A 277 -4.25 4.09 1.12
N PHE A 278 -3.59 2.99 0.76
CA PHE A 278 -2.41 3.02 -0.09
C PHE A 278 -2.76 3.44 -1.52
N VAL A 279 -3.81 2.84 -2.08
CA VAL A 279 -4.32 3.16 -3.42
C VAL A 279 -4.71 4.63 -3.52
N TYR A 280 -5.37 5.18 -2.49
CA TYR A 280 -5.75 6.58 -2.43
C TYR A 280 -4.53 7.51 -2.52
N ILE A 281 -3.48 7.26 -1.72
CA ILE A 281 -2.27 8.09 -1.75
C ILE A 281 -1.59 8.04 -3.12
N ILE A 282 -1.42 6.84 -3.68
CA ILE A 282 -0.78 6.69 -4.99
C ILE A 282 -1.61 7.41 -6.07
N ALA A 283 -2.92 7.28 -6.02
CA ALA A 283 -3.81 7.96 -6.95
C ALA A 283 -3.71 9.49 -6.85
N MET A 284 -3.65 10.03 -5.62
CA MET A 284 -3.46 11.47 -5.41
C MET A 284 -2.07 11.95 -5.87
N ALA A 285 -1.02 11.18 -5.61
CA ALA A 285 0.35 11.55 -5.95
C ALA A 285 0.67 11.47 -7.45
N LEU A 286 0.14 10.45 -8.14
CA LEU A 286 0.46 10.17 -9.54
C LEU A 286 -0.69 10.52 -10.51
N THR A 287 -1.84 10.91 -9.97
CA THR A 287 -3.05 11.20 -10.76
C THR A 287 -3.44 10.02 -11.65
N ILE A 288 -3.89 10.24 -12.88
CA ILE A 288 -4.21 9.15 -13.81
C ILE A 288 -3.01 8.28 -14.17
N GLY A 289 -1.78 8.77 -13.99
CA GLY A 289 -0.56 7.99 -14.19
C GLY A 289 -0.41 6.81 -13.20
N ALA A 290 -1.18 6.81 -12.10
CA ALA A 290 -1.25 5.67 -11.18
C ALA A 290 -2.20 4.56 -11.65
N LEU A 291 -2.96 4.75 -12.72
CA LEU A 291 -4.10 3.91 -13.05
C LEU A 291 -3.72 2.42 -13.19
N GLY A 292 -2.63 2.12 -13.90
CA GLY A 292 -2.16 0.75 -14.06
C GLY A 292 -1.79 0.10 -12.72
N LEU A 293 -1.08 0.83 -11.86
CA LEU A 293 -0.68 0.34 -10.54
C LEU A 293 -1.89 0.15 -9.61
N VAL A 294 -2.82 1.09 -9.63
CA VAL A 294 -4.08 1.01 -8.86
C VAL A 294 -4.89 -0.21 -9.29
N MET A 295 -5.04 -0.43 -10.60
CA MET A 295 -5.75 -1.61 -11.13
C MET A 295 -5.08 -2.91 -10.71
N PHE A 296 -3.74 -2.97 -10.74
CA PHE A 296 -2.96 -4.13 -10.30
C PHE A 296 -3.17 -4.43 -8.81
N VAL A 297 -2.94 -3.44 -7.94
CA VAL A 297 -3.07 -3.59 -6.49
C VAL A 297 -4.50 -3.94 -6.10
N ALA A 298 -5.48 -3.24 -6.66
CA ALA A 298 -6.88 -3.49 -6.39
C ALA A 298 -7.29 -4.90 -6.85
N PHE A 299 -6.88 -5.34 -8.05
CA PHE A 299 -7.20 -6.66 -8.53
C PHE A 299 -6.56 -7.77 -7.68
N CYS A 300 -5.27 -7.65 -7.33
CA CYS A 300 -4.59 -8.63 -6.48
C CYS A 300 -5.21 -8.75 -5.08
N ASN A 301 -5.70 -7.65 -4.52
CA ASN A 301 -6.29 -7.62 -3.19
C ASN A 301 -7.78 -7.97 -3.18
N LEU A 302 -8.54 -7.50 -4.16
CA LEU A 302 -10.00 -7.74 -4.22
C LEU A 302 -10.36 -9.16 -4.67
N ILE A 303 -9.49 -9.87 -5.37
CA ILE A 303 -9.72 -11.27 -5.73
C ILE A 303 -9.85 -12.20 -4.51
N ILE A 304 -9.28 -11.83 -3.36
CA ILE A 304 -9.46 -12.58 -2.12
C ILE A 304 -10.89 -12.40 -1.58
N ILE A 305 -11.53 -11.34 -1.99
CA ILE A 305 -12.80 -10.83 -1.46
C ILE A 305 -14.01 -11.56 -2.06
N ILE A 306 -13.91 -12.06 -3.26
CA ILE A 306 -15.01 -12.66 -4.00
C ILE A 306 -14.84 -14.17 -4.08
#